data_85a0f030518dcfa0428bed2f04c4caa0
#
_entry.id   85a0f030518dcfa0428bed2f04c4caa0
#
_cell.length_a   1.000
_cell.length_b   1.000
_cell.length_c   1.000
_cell.angle_alpha   90.00
_cell.angle_beta   90.00
_cell.angle_gamma   90.00
#
_symmetry.space_group_name_H-M   'P 1'
#
loop_
_entity.id
_entity.type
_entity.pdbx_description
1 polymer ?
#
loop_
_entity_poly.entity_id
_entity_poly.type
_entity_poly.pdbx_seq_one_letter_code
_entity_poly.pdbx_strand_id
1 'polypeptide(L)'
;RWLEFRRVLFRSDLTNMINMPNISNNVSKYAAVPEIREILVKLQKDIAKKFNVIMDGRDIGTVVLKEAPFKFYLTASSEERAKRRYEELMAKGIEVDYNTILKDIIKRDFIDTHREINPLTKAKDAIEIDSSDLDIDGVVNEIVSYINSNI
;
A
#
# COMPACT_ATOMS: atom_id res chain seq x y z
N ARG A 1 5.54 -12.13 18.75
CA ARG A 1 4.25 -11.60 19.21
C ARG A 1 3.91 -10.41 18.34
N TRP A 2 3.05 -10.61 17.34
CA TRP A 2 2.56 -9.55 16.47
C TRP A 2 1.74 -8.58 17.31
N LEU A 3 2.13 -7.31 17.33
CA LEU A 3 1.31 -6.23 17.88
C LEU A 3 0.20 -5.94 16.88
N GLU A 4 -1.04 -6.28 17.22
CA GLU A 4 -2.19 -5.76 16.50
C GLU A 4 -2.21 -4.24 16.67
N PHE A 5 -1.83 -3.52 15.62
CA PHE A 5 -2.00 -2.08 15.54
C PHE A 5 -3.50 -1.78 15.38
N ARG A 6 -4.18 -1.50 16.48
CA ARG A 6 -5.53 -0.95 16.40
C ARG A 6 -5.43 0.49 15.89
N ARG A 7 -6.09 0.76 14.79
CA ARG A 7 -6.19 2.10 14.21
C ARG A 7 -7.27 2.89 14.95
N VAL A 8 -6.85 3.59 15.99
CA VAL A 8 -7.75 4.29 16.92
C VAL A 8 -7.65 5.81 16.69
N LEU A 9 -8.78 6.46 16.44
CA LEU A 9 -8.89 7.91 16.40
C LEU A 9 -9.93 8.34 17.45
N PHE A 10 -9.55 9.26 18.34
CA PHE A 10 -10.43 9.75 19.41
C PHE A 10 -11.09 8.63 20.24
N ARG A 11 -10.33 7.57 20.55
CA ARG A 11 -10.78 6.36 21.26
C ARG A 11 -11.73 5.44 20.45
N SER A 12 -11.98 5.74 19.19
CA SER A 12 -12.79 4.88 18.31
C SER A 12 -11.89 3.96 17.51
N ASP A 13 -12.17 2.67 17.48
CA ASP A 13 -11.48 1.69 16.64
C ASP A 13 -12.00 1.83 15.21
N LEU A 14 -11.13 2.25 14.29
CA LEU A 14 -11.45 2.47 12.88
C LEU A 14 -10.97 1.32 11.98
N THR A 15 -10.46 0.23 12.56
CA THR A 15 -9.85 -0.87 11.79
C THR A 15 -10.75 -1.39 10.67
N ASN A 16 -12.04 -1.55 10.93
CA ASN A 16 -13.01 -2.04 9.96
C ASN A 16 -13.46 -0.98 8.93
N MET A 17 -13.19 0.30 9.21
CA MET A 17 -13.67 1.41 8.36
C MET A 17 -12.64 1.88 7.33
N ILE A 18 -11.36 1.71 7.59
CA ILE A 18 -10.29 2.28 6.76
C ILE A 18 -10.25 1.75 5.32
N ASN A 19 -10.78 0.54 5.11
CA ASN A 19 -10.83 -0.10 3.79
C ASN A 19 -12.18 0.13 3.08
N MET A 20 -13.08 0.94 3.65
CA MET A 20 -14.34 1.30 2.99
C MET A 20 -14.06 2.16 1.75
N PRO A 21 -14.86 2.01 0.67
CA PRO A 21 -14.64 2.74 -0.58
C PRO A 21 -14.58 4.26 -0.41
N ASN A 22 -15.47 4.83 0.40
CA ASN A 22 -15.51 6.27 0.69
C ASN A 22 -14.21 6.81 1.33
N ILE A 23 -13.53 6.00 2.11
CA ILE A 23 -12.23 6.38 2.71
C ILE A 23 -11.12 6.14 1.70
N SER A 24 -11.05 4.94 1.10
CA SER A 24 -10.01 4.56 0.15
C SER A 24 -9.91 5.55 -1.03
N ASN A 25 -11.04 6.02 -1.56
CA ASN A 25 -11.09 6.94 -2.69
C ASN A 25 -10.63 8.37 -2.37
N ASN A 26 -10.54 8.72 -1.08
CA ASN A 26 -10.09 10.04 -0.65
C ASN A 26 -8.64 10.06 -0.15
N VAL A 27 -8.06 8.91 0.22
CA VAL A 27 -6.71 8.85 0.81
C VAL A 27 -5.65 9.51 -0.07
N SER A 28 -5.65 9.25 -1.39
CA SER A 28 -4.65 9.82 -2.30
C SER A 28 -4.71 11.34 -2.37
N LYS A 29 -5.90 11.94 -2.25
CA LYS A 29 -6.07 13.41 -2.23
C LYS A 29 -5.42 14.03 -1.00
N TYR A 30 -5.67 13.45 0.18
CA TYR A 30 -5.06 13.95 1.44
C TYR A 30 -3.57 13.65 1.49
N ALA A 31 -3.14 12.47 1.00
CA ALA A 31 -1.74 12.10 0.95
C ALA A 31 -0.92 12.93 -0.08
N ALA A 32 -1.58 13.66 -0.97
CA ALA A 32 -0.92 14.60 -1.89
C ALA A 32 -0.67 15.97 -1.25
N VAL A 33 -1.30 16.31 -0.11
CA VAL A 33 -1.09 17.60 0.59
C VAL A 33 0.31 17.59 1.22
N PRO A 34 1.18 18.57 0.89
CA PRO A 34 2.58 18.58 1.29
C PRO A 34 2.79 18.49 2.81
N GLU A 35 2.05 19.29 3.57
CA GLU A 35 2.18 19.39 5.03
C GLU A 35 1.78 18.09 5.73
N ILE A 36 0.68 17.47 5.26
CA ILE A 36 0.24 16.16 5.78
C ILE A 36 1.29 15.10 5.48
N ARG A 37 1.85 15.16 4.27
CA ARG A 37 2.84 14.19 3.84
C ARG A 37 4.13 14.28 4.64
N GLU A 38 4.61 15.49 4.91
CA GLU A 38 5.80 15.72 5.74
C GLU A 38 5.63 15.10 7.13
N ILE A 39 4.49 15.34 7.78
CA ILE A 39 4.17 14.77 9.09
C ILE A 39 4.15 13.24 9.03
N LEU A 40 3.50 12.66 8.03
CA LEU A 40 3.39 11.21 7.88
C LEU A 40 4.76 10.55 7.62
N VAL A 41 5.57 11.12 6.73
CA VAL A 41 6.93 10.62 6.45
C VAL A 41 7.80 10.66 7.70
N LYS A 42 7.75 11.77 8.46
CA LYS A 42 8.48 11.89 9.72
C LYS A 42 8.05 10.81 10.71
N LEU A 43 6.75 10.63 10.90
CA LEU A 43 6.19 9.62 11.82
C LEU A 43 6.64 8.20 11.42
N GLN A 44 6.56 7.85 10.14
CA GLN A 44 6.98 6.56 9.63
C GLN A 44 8.47 6.31 9.85
N LYS A 45 9.34 7.30 9.58
CA LYS A 45 10.77 7.23 9.87
C LYS A 45 11.08 7.06 11.36
N ASP A 46 10.34 7.75 12.22
CA ASP A 46 10.55 7.67 13.68
C ASP A 46 10.11 6.30 14.23
N ILE A 47 9.08 5.68 13.64
CA ILE A 47 8.67 4.31 13.96
C ILE A 47 9.77 3.32 13.53
N ALA A 48 10.27 3.44 12.31
CA ALA A 48 11.31 2.54 11.78
C ALA A 48 12.64 2.61 12.53
N LYS A 49 12.97 3.75 13.16
CA LYS A 49 14.14 3.88 14.03
C LYS A 49 14.00 3.12 15.36
N LYS A 50 12.77 2.87 15.80
CA LYS A 50 12.50 2.28 17.12
C LYS A 50 12.18 0.80 17.04
N PHE A 51 11.70 0.32 15.91
CA PHE A 51 11.16 -1.03 15.75
C PHE A 51 11.64 -1.66 14.44
N ASN A 52 11.74 -2.99 14.42
CA ASN A 52 11.80 -3.73 13.18
C ASN A 52 10.41 -3.65 12.52
N VAL A 53 10.38 -3.21 11.27
CA VAL A 53 9.12 -2.91 10.58
C VAL A 53 9.07 -3.54 9.19
N ILE A 54 7.87 -3.91 8.77
CA ILE A 54 7.52 -4.11 7.37
C ILE A 54 6.53 -2.99 7.04
N MET A 55 6.82 -2.21 6.02
CA MET A 55 5.96 -1.10 5.60
C MET A 55 5.57 -1.25 4.14
N ASP A 56 4.29 -1.05 3.84
CA ASP A 56 3.78 -0.91 2.49
C ASP A 56 3.34 0.53 2.21
N GLY A 57 3.43 0.94 0.96
CA GLY A 57 3.01 2.27 0.53
C GLY A 57 3.59 2.66 -0.82
N ARG A 58 3.32 3.91 -1.25
CA ARG A 58 3.67 4.40 -2.59
C ARG A 58 5.11 4.91 -2.72
N ASP A 59 5.69 5.35 -1.63
CA ASP A 59 7.01 5.99 -1.58
C ASP A 59 7.87 5.49 -0.42
N ILE A 60 7.54 4.33 0.13
CA ILE A 60 8.28 3.77 1.27
C ILE A 60 9.74 3.53 0.89
N GLY A 61 10.00 2.83 -0.21
CA GLY A 61 11.36 2.52 -0.65
C GLY A 61 12.14 3.70 -1.23
N THR A 62 11.46 4.76 -1.68
CA THR A 62 12.10 5.93 -2.30
C THR A 62 12.27 7.12 -1.37
N VAL A 63 11.45 7.24 -0.32
CA VAL A 63 11.45 8.41 0.59
C VAL A 63 11.58 8.03 2.05
N VAL A 64 10.78 7.07 2.52
CA VAL A 64 10.68 6.76 3.96
C VAL A 64 11.85 5.87 4.39
N LEU A 65 12.03 4.73 3.74
CA LEU A 65 13.01 3.69 4.06
C LEU A 65 14.00 3.50 2.89
N LYS A 66 14.69 4.57 2.50
CA LYS A 66 15.66 4.53 1.40
C LYS A 66 16.80 3.54 1.62
N GLU A 67 17.18 3.34 2.87
CA GLU A 67 18.31 2.48 3.26
C GLU A 67 17.83 1.09 3.73
N ALA A 68 16.57 0.73 3.49
CA ALA A 68 16.09 -0.61 3.84
C ALA A 68 16.88 -1.67 3.04
N PRO A 69 17.30 -2.77 3.69
CA PRO A 69 18.09 -3.81 3.04
C PRO A 69 17.29 -4.57 1.99
N PHE A 70 15.98 -4.67 2.16
CA PHE A 70 15.08 -5.34 1.23
C PHE A 70 13.95 -4.41 0.83
N LYS A 71 13.79 -4.21 -0.47
CA LYS A 71 12.73 -3.41 -1.09
C LYS A 71 12.07 -4.22 -2.19
N PHE A 72 10.76 -4.31 -2.14
CA PHE A 72 9.97 -5.02 -3.13
C PHE A 72 8.99 -4.04 -3.77
N TYR A 73 8.86 -4.11 -5.08
CA TYR A 73 7.91 -3.32 -5.85
C TYR A 73 6.89 -4.28 -6.46
N LEU A 74 5.72 -4.36 -5.83
CA LEU A 74 4.64 -5.23 -6.28
C LEU A 74 3.88 -4.57 -7.42
N THR A 75 3.71 -5.30 -8.52
CA THR A 75 2.89 -4.90 -9.66
C THR A 75 1.75 -5.87 -9.88
N ALA A 76 0.68 -5.39 -10.48
CA ALA A 76 -0.40 -6.17 -11.07
C ALA A 76 -1.18 -5.26 -12.02
N SER A 77 -1.84 -5.83 -13.04
CA SER A 77 -2.71 -5.06 -13.94
C SER A 77 -3.84 -4.37 -13.16
N SER A 78 -4.35 -3.26 -13.70
CA SER A 78 -5.49 -2.56 -13.08
C SER A 78 -6.73 -3.44 -13.05
N GLU A 79 -6.91 -4.28 -14.06
CA GLU A 79 -7.99 -5.24 -14.20
C GLU A 79 -7.94 -6.31 -13.10
N GLU A 80 -6.76 -6.89 -12.85
CA GLU A 80 -6.59 -7.92 -11.82
C GLU A 80 -6.81 -7.31 -10.42
N ARG A 81 -6.28 -6.11 -10.16
CA ARG A 81 -6.53 -5.41 -8.89
C ARG A 81 -8.00 -5.04 -8.70
N ALA A 82 -8.70 -4.67 -9.78
CA ALA A 82 -10.13 -4.39 -9.75
C ALA A 82 -10.94 -5.65 -9.46
N LYS A 83 -10.56 -6.79 -10.05
CA LYS A 83 -11.18 -8.09 -9.80
C LYS A 83 -11.03 -8.50 -8.34
N ARG A 84 -9.80 -8.48 -7.79
CA ARG A 84 -9.55 -8.79 -6.38
C ARG A 84 -10.36 -7.90 -5.44
N ARG A 85 -10.42 -6.60 -5.74
CA ARG A 85 -11.18 -5.64 -4.94
C ARG A 85 -12.69 -5.86 -5.03
N TYR A 86 -13.19 -6.19 -6.21
CA TYR A 86 -14.59 -6.52 -6.41
C TYR A 86 -14.98 -7.76 -5.60
N GLU A 87 -14.20 -8.84 -5.69
CA GLU A 87 -14.43 -10.09 -4.95
C GLU A 87 -14.38 -9.85 -3.41
N GLU A 88 -13.42 -9.07 -2.93
CA GLU A 88 -13.31 -8.69 -1.51
C GLU A 88 -14.55 -7.96 -1.00
N LEU A 89 -15.06 -6.98 -1.77
CA LEU A 89 -16.22 -6.18 -1.37
C LEU A 89 -17.52 -7.00 -1.42
N MET A 90 -17.68 -7.82 -2.46
CA MET A 90 -18.81 -8.74 -2.57
C MET A 90 -18.84 -9.77 -1.43
N ALA A 91 -17.68 -10.30 -1.05
CA ALA A 91 -17.57 -11.21 0.11
C ALA A 91 -17.95 -10.54 1.45
N LYS A 92 -17.82 -9.20 1.54
CA LYS A 92 -18.26 -8.41 2.70
C LYS A 92 -19.72 -7.97 2.62
N GLY A 93 -20.47 -8.41 1.60
CA GLY A 93 -21.86 -8.01 1.39
C GLY A 93 -22.04 -6.56 0.92
N ILE A 94 -20.99 -5.94 0.37
CA ILE A 94 -21.02 -4.57 -0.15
C ILE A 94 -21.26 -4.66 -1.66
N GLU A 95 -22.43 -4.23 -2.10
CA GLU A 95 -22.75 -4.15 -3.52
C GLU A 95 -21.95 -3.05 -4.21
N VAL A 96 -21.21 -3.42 -5.26
CA VAL A 96 -20.35 -2.51 -6.03
C VAL A 96 -20.35 -2.89 -7.50
N ASP A 97 -20.12 -1.91 -8.36
CA ASP A 97 -19.94 -2.16 -9.80
C ASP A 97 -18.44 -2.30 -10.13
N TYR A 98 -18.10 -3.36 -10.85
CA TYR A 98 -16.71 -3.65 -11.26
C TYR A 98 -16.08 -2.50 -12.06
N ASN A 99 -16.83 -1.92 -13.02
CA ASN A 99 -16.32 -0.85 -13.86
C ASN A 99 -16.03 0.43 -13.06
N THR A 100 -16.80 0.67 -12.00
CA THR A 100 -16.57 1.78 -11.07
C THR A 100 -15.28 1.56 -10.30
N ILE A 101 -15.05 0.35 -9.78
CA ILE A 101 -13.80 -0.01 -9.08
C ILE A 101 -12.60 0.16 -10.01
N LEU A 102 -12.69 -0.35 -11.24
CA LEU A 102 -11.60 -0.25 -12.22
C LEU A 102 -11.26 1.21 -12.53
N LYS A 103 -12.26 2.05 -12.78
CA LYS A 103 -12.07 3.48 -13.01
C LYS A 103 -11.42 4.18 -11.81
N ASP A 104 -11.83 3.84 -10.60
CA ASP A 104 -11.27 4.40 -9.37
C ASP A 104 -9.80 3.99 -9.17
N ILE A 105 -9.46 2.74 -9.48
CA ILE A 105 -8.07 2.24 -9.44
C ILE A 105 -7.20 3.00 -10.44
N ILE A 106 -7.61 3.09 -11.70
CA ILE A 106 -6.87 3.80 -12.76
C ILE A 106 -6.67 5.26 -12.37
N LYS A 107 -7.73 5.93 -11.90
CA LYS A 107 -7.66 7.33 -11.44
C LYS A 107 -6.69 7.51 -10.27
N ARG A 108 -6.72 6.59 -9.32
CA ARG A 108 -5.82 6.63 -8.16
C ARG A 108 -4.38 6.43 -8.58
N ASP A 109 -4.10 5.46 -9.44
CA ASP A 109 -2.75 5.23 -9.96
C ASP A 109 -2.21 6.44 -10.70
N PHE A 110 -3.06 7.09 -11.49
CA PHE A 110 -2.68 8.33 -12.15
C PHE A 110 -2.31 9.43 -11.14
N ILE A 111 -3.11 9.64 -10.10
CA ILE A 111 -2.80 10.61 -9.04
C ILE A 111 -1.50 10.24 -8.32
N ASP A 112 -1.33 8.98 -7.93
CA ASP A 112 -0.17 8.52 -7.17
C ASP A 112 1.13 8.61 -7.98
N THR A 113 1.07 8.40 -9.31
CA THR A 113 2.26 8.46 -10.19
C THR A 113 2.58 9.88 -10.68
N HIS A 114 1.58 10.79 -10.75
CA HIS A 114 1.75 12.15 -11.29
C HIS A 114 1.72 13.25 -10.22
N ARG A 115 1.59 12.90 -8.94
CA ARG A 115 1.66 13.92 -7.88
C ARG A 115 3.05 14.57 -7.85
N GLU A 116 3.09 15.87 -7.56
CA GLU A 116 4.30 16.68 -7.58
C GLU A 116 5.32 16.23 -6.51
N ILE A 117 4.83 15.85 -5.32
CA ILE A 117 5.69 15.47 -4.21
C ILE A 117 5.67 13.95 -4.00
N ASN A 118 6.85 13.33 -4.08
CA ASN A 118 7.08 11.90 -3.86
C ASN A 118 6.12 11.01 -4.66
N PRO A 119 6.13 11.08 -6.01
CA PRO A 119 5.30 10.22 -6.84
C PRO A 119 5.60 8.74 -6.59
N LEU A 120 4.64 7.88 -6.93
CA LEU A 120 4.85 6.44 -6.94
C LEU A 120 5.88 6.09 -8.02
N THR A 121 7.04 5.67 -7.58
CA THR A 121 8.12 5.20 -8.46
C THR A 121 8.81 4.00 -7.84
N LYS A 122 9.30 3.08 -8.67
CA LYS A 122 10.13 1.97 -8.21
C LYS A 122 11.49 2.51 -7.75
N ALA A 123 11.92 2.15 -6.54
CA ALA A 123 13.29 2.43 -6.11
C ALA A 123 14.28 1.65 -6.99
N LYS A 124 15.46 2.22 -7.24
CA LYS A 124 16.46 1.63 -8.16
C LYS A 124 16.90 0.24 -7.74
N ASP A 125 16.93 0.01 -6.44
CA ASP A 125 17.34 -1.23 -5.78
C ASP A 125 16.14 -2.09 -5.33
N ALA A 126 14.93 -1.79 -5.77
CA ALA A 126 13.76 -2.60 -5.48
C ALA A 126 13.63 -3.78 -6.46
N ILE A 127 13.36 -4.94 -5.89
CA ILE A 127 13.00 -6.14 -6.63
C ILE A 127 11.54 -6.01 -7.08
N GLU A 128 11.30 -6.17 -8.37
CA GLU A 128 9.95 -6.15 -8.91
C GLU A 128 9.34 -7.55 -8.87
N ILE A 129 8.12 -7.64 -8.37
CA ILE A 129 7.33 -8.86 -8.33
C ILE A 129 5.99 -8.57 -8.99
N ASP A 130 5.74 -9.24 -10.11
CA ASP A 130 4.41 -9.23 -10.74
C ASP A 130 3.52 -10.24 -10.04
N SER A 131 2.52 -9.71 -9.36
CA SER A 131 1.57 -10.52 -8.60
C SER A 131 0.30 -10.86 -9.37
N SER A 132 0.24 -10.62 -10.69
CA SER A 132 -0.97 -10.81 -11.49
C SER A 132 -1.50 -12.25 -11.41
N ASP A 133 -0.58 -13.23 -11.49
CA ASP A 133 -0.89 -14.66 -11.47
C ASP A 133 -0.59 -15.32 -10.10
N LEU A 134 -0.28 -14.54 -9.06
CA LEU A 134 0.05 -15.04 -7.73
C LEU A 134 -1.09 -14.79 -6.75
N ASP A 135 -1.36 -15.77 -5.89
CA ASP A 135 -2.12 -15.57 -4.67
C ASP A 135 -1.25 -14.96 -3.55
N ILE A 136 -1.86 -14.74 -2.39
CA ILE A 136 -1.16 -14.14 -1.24
C ILE A 136 0.04 -14.99 -0.81
N ASP A 137 -0.15 -16.30 -0.73
CA ASP A 137 0.92 -17.22 -0.29
C ASP A 137 2.05 -17.28 -1.34
N GLY A 138 1.73 -17.23 -2.62
CA GLY A 138 2.71 -17.13 -3.71
C GLY A 138 3.59 -15.89 -3.59
N VAL A 139 2.99 -14.72 -3.39
CA VAL A 139 3.73 -13.46 -3.19
C VAL A 139 4.60 -13.53 -1.93
N VAL A 140 4.07 -14.03 -0.82
CA VAL A 140 4.82 -14.16 0.44
C VAL A 140 6.00 -15.11 0.27
N ASN A 141 5.80 -16.26 -0.38
CA ASN A 141 6.85 -17.24 -0.61
C ASN A 141 7.98 -16.68 -1.49
N GLU A 142 7.65 -15.90 -2.53
CA GLU A 142 8.63 -15.26 -3.39
C GLU A 142 9.48 -14.24 -2.62
N ILE A 143 8.84 -13.38 -1.81
CA ILE A 143 9.52 -12.41 -0.95
C ILE A 143 10.43 -13.11 0.06
N VAL A 144 9.91 -14.12 0.78
CA VAL A 144 10.67 -14.84 1.82
C VAL A 144 11.84 -15.61 1.21
N SER A 145 11.64 -16.25 0.05
CA SER A 145 12.70 -16.96 -0.67
C SER A 145 13.84 -16.02 -1.08
N TYR A 146 13.48 -14.83 -1.59
CA TYR A 146 14.49 -13.82 -1.93
C TYR A 146 15.27 -13.36 -0.70
N ILE A 147 14.58 -13.04 0.41
CA ILE A 147 15.21 -12.59 1.66
C ILE A 147 16.18 -13.68 2.17
N ASN A 148 15.73 -14.94 2.26
CA ASN A 148 16.54 -16.04 2.77
C ASN A 148 17.78 -16.33 1.92
N SER A 149 17.73 -16.04 0.63
CA SER A 149 18.86 -16.22 -0.29
C SER A 149 19.88 -15.06 -0.24
N ASN A 150 19.56 -13.96 0.45
CA ASN A 150 20.36 -12.74 0.49
C ASN A 150 20.71 -12.25 1.90
N ILE A 151 20.47 -13.07 2.93
CA ILE A 151 21.01 -12.93 4.27
C ILE A 151 22.23 -13.84 4.41
#